data_02048a04368972d5c4f625c60d9a3e95
#
_entry.id   02048a04368972d5c4f625c60d9a3e95
#
_cell.length_a   1.000
_cell.length_b   1.000
_cell.length_c   1.000
_cell.angle_alpha   90.00
_cell.angle_beta   90.00
_cell.angle_gamma   90.00
#
_symmetry.space_group_name_H-M   'P 1'
#
loop_
_entity.id
_entity.type
_entity.pdbx_description
1 polymer ?
#
loop_
_entity_poly.entity_id
_entity_poly.type
_entity_poly.pdbx_seq_one_letter_code
_entity_poly.pdbx_strand_id
1 'polypeptide(L)'
;MISSRQMKSGWRYLRHRFNAYHPYEVQAQLLNACDRRCVFCRCPEVESPVLPAAQWRAILRTLAGLGTIRVKFQGGEPTLRPDFREIAAEAKNVGMITAVVTHGIHIASRPELLDFLDEVVISLDSTDRKINDRLRGDGAFAGAVQAVDRARANGLRTYVNMTVCRDNYDGIETMLEFCEAKRISLNAQPVKFGRMYYRDEAKNLALTGGQIRSMHERIVAWKKQGRKLMFSAEAYKPAIAWNDHEVLTVRSKGNSPCACGRDYIHIEANGDVVPCIQHGASLTPKNIIRDGFLEALRHVRNHDCGDCWAAYLNERKNLFSLKPGALRQLFRRG
;
A
#
# COMPACT_ATOMS: atom_id res chain seq x y z
N MET A 1 12.64 -11.67 -23.07
CA MET A 1 11.31 -11.73 -23.75
C MET A 1 10.25 -11.21 -22.77
N ILE A 2 9.33 -10.37 -23.22
CA ILE A 2 8.21 -9.88 -22.41
C ILE A 2 7.20 -11.04 -22.29
N SER A 3 6.82 -11.40 -21.08
CA SER A 3 5.85 -12.49 -20.87
C SER A 3 4.44 -12.10 -21.36
N SER A 4 3.61 -13.07 -21.70
CA SER A 4 2.21 -12.84 -22.09
C SER A 4 1.42 -12.08 -21.02
N ARG A 5 1.78 -12.27 -19.76
CA ARG A 5 1.21 -11.56 -18.59
C ARG A 5 1.63 -10.07 -18.57
N GLN A 6 2.89 -9.79 -18.91
CA GLN A 6 3.40 -8.41 -19.02
C GLN A 6 2.74 -7.65 -20.18
N MET A 7 2.53 -8.31 -21.31
CA MET A 7 1.80 -7.73 -22.45
C MET A 7 0.33 -7.42 -22.08
N LYS A 8 -0.36 -8.34 -21.40
CA LYS A 8 -1.73 -8.11 -20.93
C LYS A 8 -1.81 -6.95 -19.94
N SER A 9 -0.85 -6.83 -19.03
CA SER A 9 -0.78 -5.71 -18.07
C SER A 9 -0.51 -4.38 -18.77
N GLY A 10 0.39 -4.35 -19.75
CA GLY A 10 0.68 -3.17 -20.57
C GLY A 10 -0.53 -2.73 -21.40
N TRP A 11 -1.23 -3.66 -22.06
CA TRP A 11 -2.45 -3.37 -22.81
C TRP A 11 -3.57 -2.83 -21.91
N ARG A 12 -3.78 -3.43 -20.74
CA ARG A 12 -4.77 -2.95 -19.76
C ARG A 12 -4.42 -1.55 -19.25
N TYR A 13 -3.15 -1.27 -19.01
CA TYR A 13 -2.68 0.07 -18.64
C TYR A 13 -2.97 1.10 -19.74
N LEU A 14 -2.68 0.80 -21.00
CA LEU A 14 -3.00 1.67 -22.13
C LEU A 14 -4.50 1.93 -22.24
N ARG A 15 -5.32 0.87 -22.16
CA ARG A 15 -6.77 0.99 -22.17
C ARG A 15 -7.28 1.88 -21.03
N HIS A 16 -6.75 1.74 -19.83
CA HIS A 16 -7.09 2.61 -18.69
C HIS A 16 -6.72 4.07 -18.98
N ARG A 17 -5.56 4.31 -19.58
CA ARG A 17 -5.07 5.65 -19.91
C ARG A 17 -6.02 6.42 -20.83
N PHE A 18 -6.68 5.72 -21.74
CA PHE A 18 -7.66 6.31 -22.68
C PHE A 18 -9.09 6.33 -22.14
N ASN A 19 -9.40 5.59 -21.09
CA ASN A 19 -10.73 5.49 -20.50
C ASN A 19 -10.69 5.87 -19.01
N ALA A 20 -10.41 7.13 -18.74
CA ALA A 20 -10.07 7.68 -17.43
C ALA A 20 -11.26 7.76 -16.42
N TYR A 21 -12.33 6.99 -16.60
CA TYR A 21 -13.49 7.03 -15.72
C TYR A 21 -13.42 6.10 -14.51
N HIS A 22 -12.35 5.29 -14.38
CA HIS A 22 -12.28 4.22 -13.37
C HIS A 22 -10.91 4.20 -12.69
N PRO A 23 -10.82 3.83 -11.39
CA PRO A 23 -9.52 3.65 -10.75
C PRO A 23 -8.77 2.48 -11.38
N TYR A 24 -7.48 2.69 -11.62
CA TYR A 24 -6.56 1.62 -12.03
C TYR A 24 -6.29 0.64 -10.88
N GLU A 25 -6.11 1.17 -9.67
CA GLU A 25 -5.86 0.39 -8.46
C GLU A 25 -6.82 0.80 -7.35
N VAL A 26 -7.34 -0.20 -6.67
CA VAL A 26 -8.16 -0.03 -5.47
C VAL A 26 -7.44 -0.61 -4.27
N GLN A 27 -7.37 0.15 -3.19
CA GLN A 27 -6.97 -0.33 -1.89
C GLN A 27 -8.22 -0.66 -1.09
N ALA A 28 -8.45 -1.94 -0.83
CA ALA A 28 -9.62 -2.46 -0.14
C ALA A 28 -9.26 -2.74 1.32
N GLN A 29 -9.80 -1.93 2.23
CA GLN A 29 -9.70 -2.15 3.67
C GLN A 29 -10.79 -3.11 4.09
N LEU A 30 -10.43 -4.37 4.32
CA LEU A 30 -11.43 -5.42 4.57
C LEU A 30 -12.02 -5.38 5.97
N LEU A 31 -11.26 -4.87 6.96
CA LEU A 31 -11.65 -4.75 8.36
C LEU A 31 -10.66 -3.83 9.09
N ASN A 32 -11.03 -3.37 10.28
CA ASN A 32 -10.14 -2.63 11.17
C ASN A 32 -9.53 -3.52 12.27
N ALA A 33 -10.14 -4.65 12.57
CA ALA A 33 -9.63 -5.58 13.58
C ALA A 33 -8.24 -6.10 13.22
N CYS A 34 -7.38 -6.22 14.22
CA CYS A 34 -6.04 -6.78 14.14
C CYS A 34 -5.68 -7.43 15.47
N ASP A 35 -4.95 -8.54 15.42
CA ASP A 35 -4.41 -9.21 16.60
C ASP A 35 -3.06 -8.63 17.06
N ARG A 36 -2.55 -7.61 16.35
CA ARG A 36 -1.35 -6.87 16.75
C ARG A 36 -1.68 -5.50 17.33
N ARG A 37 -0.79 -5.03 18.20
CA ARG A 37 -0.86 -3.71 18.84
C ARG A 37 0.43 -2.93 18.61
N CYS A 38 0.71 -2.68 17.30
CA CYS A 38 1.88 -1.90 16.93
C CYS A 38 1.85 -0.52 17.57
N VAL A 39 3.00 -0.08 18.11
CA VAL A 39 3.08 1.15 18.94
C VAL A 39 2.65 2.43 18.24
N PHE A 40 2.65 2.45 16.92
CA PHE A 40 2.26 3.60 16.09
C PHE A 40 0.87 3.47 15.46
N CYS A 41 0.16 2.34 15.64
CA CYS A 41 -1.08 2.03 14.90
C CYS A 41 -2.28 1.95 15.85
N ARG A 42 -3.34 2.69 15.53
CA ARG A 42 -4.63 2.65 16.23
C ARG A 42 -5.75 2.00 15.41
N CYS A 43 -5.43 1.41 14.26
CA CYS A 43 -6.45 0.83 13.38
C CYS A 43 -7.42 -0.12 14.11
N PRO A 44 -6.96 -1.03 15.00
CA PRO A 44 -7.87 -1.91 15.75
C PRO A 44 -8.77 -1.21 16.78
N GLU A 45 -8.53 0.07 17.05
CA GLU A 45 -9.30 0.88 18.01
C GLU A 45 -10.39 1.70 17.30
N VAL A 46 -10.32 1.77 15.97
CA VAL A 46 -11.31 2.47 15.16
C VAL A 46 -12.43 1.47 14.83
N GLU A 47 -13.52 1.54 15.56
CA GLU A 47 -14.70 0.73 15.27
C GLU A 47 -15.27 1.11 13.90
N SER A 48 -15.61 0.11 13.10
CA SER A 48 -16.22 0.29 11.79
C SER A 48 -17.04 -0.94 11.44
N PRO A 49 -18.24 -0.78 10.90
CA PRO A 49 -18.97 -1.89 10.27
C PRO A 49 -18.08 -2.52 9.17
N VAL A 50 -18.30 -3.81 8.98
CA VAL A 50 -17.51 -4.59 7.99
C VAL A 50 -18.44 -5.10 6.92
N LEU A 51 -18.17 -4.79 5.66
CA LEU A 51 -18.92 -5.33 4.53
C LEU A 51 -18.78 -6.86 4.47
N PRO A 52 -19.87 -7.62 4.28
CA PRO A 52 -19.83 -9.06 4.09
C PRO A 52 -19.12 -9.44 2.78
N ALA A 53 -18.62 -10.68 2.68
CA ALA A 53 -17.94 -11.18 1.48
C ALA A 53 -18.76 -10.99 0.19
N ALA A 54 -20.05 -11.22 0.26
CA ALA A 54 -20.94 -11.07 -0.90
C ALA A 54 -20.89 -9.65 -1.50
N GLN A 55 -20.87 -8.62 -0.63
CA GLN A 55 -20.77 -7.22 -1.08
C GLN A 55 -19.38 -6.91 -1.63
N TRP A 56 -18.30 -7.37 -0.98
CA TRP A 56 -16.95 -7.22 -1.54
C TRP A 56 -16.81 -7.88 -2.91
N ARG A 57 -17.36 -9.08 -3.09
CA ARG A 57 -17.36 -9.77 -4.39
C ARG A 57 -18.11 -8.98 -5.47
N ALA A 58 -19.27 -8.42 -5.13
CA ALA A 58 -20.03 -7.56 -6.05
C ALA A 58 -19.25 -6.29 -6.42
N ILE A 59 -18.61 -5.62 -5.44
CA ILE A 59 -17.74 -4.47 -5.66
C ILE A 59 -16.60 -4.82 -6.60
N LEU A 60 -15.90 -5.94 -6.37
CA LEU A 60 -14.76 -6.38 -7.19
C LEU A 60 -15.17 -6.69 -8.64
N ARG A 61 -16.31 -7.36 -8.86
CA ARG A 61 -16.87 -7.60 -10.21
C ARG A 61 -17.16 -6.29 -10.92
N THR A 62 -17.82 -5.35 -10.24
CA THR A 62 -18.17 -4.05 -10.82
C THR A 62 -16.91 -3.25 -11.18
N LEU A 63 -15.93 -3.19 -10.28
CA LEU A 63 -14.65 -2.53 -10.54
C LEU A 63 -13.89 -3.16 -11.72
N ALA A 64 -13.85 -4.49 -11.80
CA ALA A 64 -13.22 -5.20 -12.92
C ALA A 64 -13.94 -4.92 -14.26
N GLY A 65 -15.28 -4.93 -14.26
CA GLY A 65 -16.10 -4.57 -15.41
C GLY A 65 -15.84 -3.15 -15.90
N LEU A 66 -15.60 -2.23 -14.99
CA LEU A 66 -15.21 -0.86 -15.30
C LEU A 66 -13.75 -0.73 -15.78
N GLY A 67 -12.90 -1.73 -15.59
CA GLY A 67 -11.51 -1.73 -16.05
C GLY A 67 -10.46 -1.57 -14.97
N THR A 68 -10.82 -1.64 -13.68
CA THR A 68 -9.85 -1.70 -12.59
C THR A 68 -8.97 -2.94 -12.74
N ILE A 69 -7.66 -2.76 -12.62
CA ILE A 69 -6.68 -3.80 -12.93
C ILE A 69 -6.12 -4.44 -11.67
N ARG A 70 -6.10 -3.71 -10.57
CA ARG A 70 -5.40 -4.13 -9.36
C ARG A 70 -6.23 -3.87 -8.12
N VAL A 71 -6.24 -4.84 -7.21
CA VAL A 71 -6.72 -4.66 -5.85
C VAL A 71 -5.62 -4.99 -4.86
N LYS A 72 -5.49 -4.15 -3.83
CA LYS A 72 -4.63 -4.38 -2.69
C LYS A 72 -5.47 -4.49 -1.44
N PHE A 73 -5.53 -5.68 -0.88
CA PHE A 73 -6.22 -5.94 0.38
C PHE A 73 -5.38 -5.46 1.55
N GLN A 74 -6.03 -4.76 2.46
CA GLN A 74 -5.45 -4.32 3.72
C GLN A 74 -6.53 -4.20 4.79
N GLY A 75 -6.16 -3.66 5.95
CA GLY A 75 -7.06 -3.39 7.06
C GLY A 75 -6.26 -3.21 8.34
N GLY A 76 -6.80 -3.67 9.45
CA GLY A 76 -6.01 -4.09 10.58
C GLY A 76 -5.14 -5.27 10.16
N GLU A 77 -5.72 -6.48 10.13
CA GLU A 77 -5.07 -7.64 9.50
C GLU A 77 -6.08 -8.37 8.60
N PRO A 78 -5.96 -8.27 7.27
CA PRO A 78 -6.94 -8.85 6.35
C PRO A 78 -7.03 -10.37 6.43
N THR A 79 -5.95 -11.04 6.81
CA THR A 79 -5.90 -12.51 6.93
C THR A 79 -6.60 -13.05 8.19
N LEU A 80 -7.07 -12.18 9.08
CA LEU A 80 -7.98 -12.56 10.18
C LEU A 80 -9.38 -12.90 9.69
N ARG A 81 -9.80 -12.35 8.55
CA ARG A 81 -11.14 -12.63 8.01
C ARG A 81 -11.25 -14.10 7.61
N PRO A 82 -12.26 -14.83 8.07
CA PRO A 82 -12.45 -16.22 7.65
C PRO A 82 -12.78 -16.34 6.16
N ASP A 83 -13.42 -15.33 5.59
CA ASP A 83 -13.82 -15.23 4.18
C ASP A 83 -12.77 -14.52 3.28
N PHE A 84 -11.55 -14.25 3.79
CA PHE A 84 -10.48 -13.60 3.02
C PHE A 84 -10.18 -14.31 1.71
N ARG A 85 -10.04 -15.65 1.74
CA ARG A 85 -9.75 -16.44 0.54
C ARG A 85 -10.85 -16.34 -0.51
N GLU A 86 -12.12 -16.32 -0.09
CA GLU A 86 -13.28 -16.15 -0.99
C GLU A 86 -13.23 -14.79 -1.70
N ILE A 87 -12.93 -13.73 -0.97
CA ILE A 87 -12.80 -12.37 -1.53
C ILE A 87 -11.61 -12.28 -2.50
N ALA A 88 -10.46 -12.85 -2.11
CA ALA A 88 -9.25 -12.85 -2.93
C ALA A 88 -9.45 -13.69 -4.21
N ALA A 89 -10.11 -14.86 -4.09
CA ALA A 89 -10.46 -15.70 -5.23
C ALA A 89 -11.35 -14.97 -6.24
N GLU A 90 -12.36 -14.23 -5.79
CA GLU A 90 -13.21 -13.44 -6.67
C GLU A 90 -12.39 -12.41 -7.47
N ALA A 91 -11.52 -11.64 -6.79
CA ALA A 91 -10.67 -10.65 -7.46
C ALA A 91 -9.77 -11.31 -8.52
N LYS A 92 -9.23 -12.50 -8.22
CA LYS A 92 -8.42 -13.27 -9.15
C LYS A 92 -9.22 -13.77 -10.34
N ASN A 93 -10.43 -14.29 -10.09
CA ASN A 93 -11.34 -14.83 -11.12
C ASN A 93 -11.78 -13.76 -12.11
N VAL A 94 -12.03 -12.51 -11.65
CA VAL A 94 -12.35 -11.39 -12.53
C VAL A 94 -11.10 -10.77 -13.20
N GLY A 95 -9.94 -11.39 -13.02
CA GLY A 95 -8.69 -11.04 -13.71
C GLY A 95 -7.91 -9.86 -13.13
N MET A 96 -8.16 -9.48 -11.89
CA MET A 96 -7.35 -8.46 -11.21
C MET A 96 -5.98 -9.02 -10.79
N ILE A 97 -5.00 -8.13 -10.69
CA ILE A 97 -3.77 -8.37 -9.96
C ILE A 97 -4.09 -8.21 -8.47
N THR A 98 -3.86 -9.25 -7.70
CA THR A 98 -4.20 -9.31 -6.28
C THR A 98 -2.98 -9.13 -5.40
N ALA A 99 -3.06 -8.24 -4.43
CA ALA A 99 -2.01 -8.00 -3.44
C ALA A 99 -2.58 -7.95 -2.03
N VAL A 100 -1.78 -8.31 -1.03
CA VAL A 100 -2.13 -8.16 0.39
C VAL A 100 -1.04 -7.42 1.15
N VAL A 101 -1.44 -6.58 2.10
CA VAL A 101 -0.55 -6.01 3.13
C VAL A 101 -0.87 -6.71 4.44
N THR A 102 0.11 -7.33 5.07
CA THR A 102 -0.07 -8.19 6.24
C THR A 102 1.14 -8.14 7.17
N HIS A 103 0.94 -8.44 8.44
CA HIS A 103 2.05 -8.71 9.36
C HIS A 103 2.65 -10.13 9.16
N GLY A 104 1.99 -11.01 8.41
CA GLY A 104 2.52 -12.29 7.97
C GLY A 104 2.30 -13.47 8.91
N ILE A 105 1.94 -13.25 10.17
CA ILE A 105 1.87 -14.33 11.19
C ILE A 105 0.90 -15.45 10.75
N HIS A 106 -0.26 -15.09 10.22
CA HIS A 106 -1.25 -16.07 9.75
C HIS A 106 -0.80 -16.82 8.50
N ILE A 107 -0.01 -16.19 7.65
CA ILE A 107 0.59 -16.85 6.47
C ILE A 107 1.59 -17.93 6.90
N ALA A 108 2.33 -17.68 7.99
CA ALA A 108 3.27 -18.67 8.52
C ALA A 108 2.59 -19.97 8.93
N SER A 109 1.38 -19.91 9.48
CA SER A 109 0.59 -21.08 9.91
C SER A 109 -0.40 -21.58 8.85
N ARG A 110 -0.87 -20.72 7.95
CA ARG A 110 -1.90 -20.99 6.95
C ARG A 110 -1.45 -20.56 5.55
N PRO A 111 -0.52 -21.27 4.91
CA PRO A 111 0.05 -20.88 3.61
C PRO A 111 -0.98 -20.81 2.48
N GLU A 112 -2.11 -21.51 2.60
CA GLU A 112 -3.23 -21.46 1.66
C GLU A 112 -3.86 -20.06 1.53
N LEU A 113 -3.58 -19.14 2.45
CA LEU A 113 -3.95 -17.72 2.33
C LEU A 113 -3.27 -17.02 1.14
N LEU A 114 -2.23 -17.63 0.58
CA LEU A 114 -1.48 -17.14 -0.57
C LEU A 114 -2.06 -17.55 -1.93
N ASP A 115 -2.95 -18.54 -1.99
CA ASP A 115 -3.37 -19.22 -3.23
C ASP A 115 -3.89 -18.28 -4.33
N PHE A 116 -4.59 -17.21 -3.93
CA PHE A 116 -5.23 -16.26 -4.85
C PHE A 116 -4.51 -14.93 -4.93
N LEU A 117 -3.25 -14.87 -4.49
CA LEU A 117 -2.45 -13.65 -4.49
C LEU A 117 -1.39 -13.66 -5.60
N ASP A 118 -1.07 -12.49 -6.11
CA ASP A 118 0.07 -12.23 -7.00
C ASP A 118 1.22 -11.60 -6.25
N GLU A 119 0.90 -10.83 -5.19
CA GLU A 119 1.88 -10.05 -4.45
C GLU A 119 1.57 -10.05 -2.95
N VAL A 120 2.62 -10.06 -2.16
CA VAL A 120 2.53 -9.92 -0.70
C VAL A 120 3.47 -8.81 -0.23
N VAL A 121 2.94 -7.90 0.58
CA VAL A 121 3.69 -6.86 1.26
C VAL A 121 3.69 -7.19 2.75
N ILE A 122 4.84 -7.62 3.25
CA ILE A 122 4.99 -8.08 4.63
C ILE A 122 5.55 -6.95 5.48
N SER A 123 4.90 -6.69 6.59
CA SER A 123 5.31 -5.66 7.55
C SER A 123 6.45 -6.17 8.43
N LEU A 124 7.64 -5.60 8.27
CA LEU A 124 8.84 -5.91 9.06
C LEU A 124 9.64 -4.62 9.26
N ASP A 125 9.84 -4.21 10.51
CA ASP A 125 10.43 -2.91 10.83
C ASP A 125 11.89 -2.98 11.26
N SER A 126 12.42 -4.17 11.55
CA SER A 126 13.84 -4.37 11.86
C SER A 126 14.27 -5.80 11.56
N THR A 127 15.55 -5.98 11.23
CA THR A 127 16.22 -7.28 11.21
C THR A 127 16.64 -7.73 12.61
N ASP A 128 16.66 -6.81 13.58
CA ASP A 128 16.79 -7.13 15.00
C ASP A 128 15.41 -7.51 15.56
N ARG A 129 15.29 -8.76 16.04
CA ARG A 129 14.05 -9.29 16.63
C ARG A 129 13.54 -8.43 17.78
N LYS A 130 14.42 -7.98 18.67
CA LYS A 130 14.01 -7.21 19.85
C LYS A 130 13.41 -5.87 19.45
N ILE A 131 14.02 -5.19 18.49
CA ILE A 131 13.50 -3.92 17.96
C ILE A 131 12.16 -4.16 17.24
N ASN A 132 12.09 -5.17 16.37
CA ASN A 132 10.86 -5.46 15.62
C ASN A 132 9.70 -5.83 16.55
N ASP A 133 9.93 -6.73 17.51
CA ASP A 133 8.89 -7.21 18.42
C ASP A 133 8.45 -6.11 19.41
N ARG A 134 9.36 -5.21 19.83
CA ARG A 134 8.97 -4.02 20.58
C ARG A 134 8.04 -3.09 19.80
N LEU A 135 8.26 -2.92 18.49
CA LEU A 135 7.43 -2.04 17.66
C LEU A 135 6.09 -2.68 17.24
N ARG A 136 6.05 -4.01 17.06
CA ARG A 136 4.92 -4.72 16.46
C ARG A 136 4.25 -5.76 17.36
N GLY A 137 4.82 -6.02 18.51
CA GLY A 137 4.36 -7.05 19.45
C GLY A 137 5.14 -8.36 19.30
N ASP A 138 5.14 -9.14 20.38
CA ASP A 138 5.90 -10.38 20.52
C ASP A 138 5.60 -11.37 19.38
N GLY A 139 6.65 -11.99 18.86
CA GLY A 139 6.59 -12.97 17.79
C GLY A 139 6.38 -12.40 16.38
N ALA A 140 6.21 -11.09 16.24
CA ALA A 140 6.00 -10.44 14.94
C ALA A 140 7.19 -10.66 14.00
N PHE A 141 8.42 -10.60 14.49
CA PHE A 141 9.63 -10.87 13.71
C PHE A 141 9.61 -12.27 13.09
N ALA A 142 9.42 -13.29 13.94
CA ALA A 142 9.45 -14.68 13.49
C ALA A 142 8.35 -14.96 12.44
N GLY A 143 7.13 -14.49 12.70
CA GLY A 143 6.00 -14.62 11.76
C GLY A 143 6.25 -13.92 10.42
N ALA A 144 6.79 -12.70 10.44
CA ALA A 144 7.09 -11.95 9.23
C ALA A 144 8.18 -12.63 8.39
N VAL A 145 9.27 -13.09 9.01
CA VAL A 145 10.36 -13.81 8.30
C VAL A 145 9.86 -15.11 7.68
N GLN A 146 9.08 -15.90 8.41
CA GLN A 146 8.48 -17.13 7.88
C GLN A 146 7.52 -16.86 6.72
N ALA A 147 6.71 -15.78 6.81
CA ALA A 147 5.83 -15.37 5.74
C ALA A 147 6.59 -14.94 4.47
N VAL A 148 7.73 -14.25 4.62
CA VAL A 148 8.62 -13.93 3.49
C VAL A 148 9.07 -15.23 2.80
N ASP A 149 9.54 -16.20 3.56
CA ASP A 149 10.05 -17.46 3.00
C ASP A 149 8.92 -18.26 2.31
N ARG A 150 7.74 -18.33 2.91
CA ARG A 150 6.57 -19.01 2.29
C ARG A 150 6.09 -18.30 1.02
N ALA A 151 5.96 -16.99 1.04
CA ALA A 151 5.54 -16.22 -0.14
C ALA A 151 6.53 -16.40 -1.30
N ARG A 152 7.83 -16.42 -0.99
CA ARG A 152 8.90 -16.70 -1.96
C ARG A 152 8.83 -18.12 -2.51
N ALA A 153 8.65 -19.12 -1.66
CA ALA A 153 8.52 -20.52 -2.06
C ALA A 153 7.31 -20.74 -2.99
N ASN A 154 6.23 -19.98 -2.80
CA ASN A 154 5.06 -19.97 -3.67
C ASN A 154 5.20 -19.08 -4.94
N GLY A 155 6.38 -18.55 -5.22
CA GLY A 155 6.64 -17.76 -6.43
C GLY A 155 5.97 -16.38 -6.45
N LEU A 156 5.48 -15.89 -5.31
CA LEU A 156 4.81 -14.60 -5.23
C LEU A 156 5.81 -13.44 -5.26
N ARG A 157 5.41 -12.33 -5.85
CA ARG A 157 6.16 -11.07 -5.71
C ARG A 157 6.04 -10.59 -4.27
N THR A 158 7.15 -10.60 -3.59
CA THR A 158 7.21 -10.32 -2.16
C THR A 158 7.96 -9.03 -1.88
N TYR A 159 7.42 -8.25 -0.96
CA TYR A 159 7.98 -6.98 -0.52
C TYR A 159 8.00 -6.92 1.00
N VAL A 160 8.98 -6.25 1.55
CA VAL A 160 8.96 -5.79 2.95
C VAL A 160 8.52 -4.34 2.97
N ASN A 161 7.59 -4.02 3.86
CA ASN A 161 7.24 -2.65 4.22
C ASN A 161 7.78 -2.35 5.62
N MET A 162 8.78 -1.47 5.68
CA MET A 162 9.42 -1.01 6.91
C MET A 162 8.86 0.36 7.28
N THR A 163 8.22 0.45 8.44
CA THR A 163 7.88 1.72 9.07
C THR A 163 9.10 2.23 9.83
N VAL A 164 9.73 3.26 9.29
CA VAL A 164 10.98 3.81 9.86
C VAL A 164 10.66 4.83 10.93
N CYS A 165 11.21 4.63 12.11
CA CYS A 165 11.13 5.52 13.27
C CYS A 165 12.51 5.71 13.89
N ARG A 166 12.62 6.50 14.95
CA ARG A 166 13.91 6.73 15.61
C ARG A 166 14.60 5.43 16.06
N ASP A 167 13.82 4.45 16.50
CA ASP A 167 14.33 3.21 17.09
C ASP A 167 14.96 2.25 16.07
N ASN A 168 14.65 2.41 14.78
CA ASN A 168 15.14 1.52 13.71
C ASN A 168 15.78 2.26 12.52
N TYR A 169 15.98 3.57 12.62
CA TYR A 169 16.49 4.41 11.54
C TYR A 169 17.84 3.93 10.99
N ASP A 170 18.76 3.55 11.87
CA ASP A 170 20.09 3.10 11.48
C ASP A 170 20.08 1.72 10.82
N GLY A 171 19.02 0.94 11.03
CA GLY A 171 18.83 -0.41 10.46
C GLY A 171 18.28 -0.45 9.02
N ILE A 172 18.08 0.68 8.34
CA ILE A 172 17.47 0.70 7.00
C ILE A 172 18.33 -0.05 5.97
N GLU A 173 19.65 0.13 6.01
CA GLU A 173 20.56 -0.54 5.09
C GLU A 173 20.63 -2.03 5.35
N THR A 174 20.73 -2.46 6.59
CA THR A 174 20.69 -3.88 6.98
C THR A 174 19.36 -4.55 6.55
N MET A 175 18.24 -3.81 6.64
CA MET A 175 16.97 -4.29 6.11
C MET A 175 16.98 -4.43 4.58
N LEU A 176 17.62 -3.50 3.88
CA LEU A 176 17.78 -3.61 2.42
C LEU A 176 18.63 -4.82 2.04
N GLU A 177 19.73 -5.07 2.75
CA GLU A 177 20.59 -6.25 2.58
C GLU A 177 19.82 -7.56 2.84
N PHE A 178 19.03 -7.60 3.91
CA PHE A 178 18.12 -8.71 4.18
C PHE A 178 17.16 -8.95 2.99
N CYS A 179 16.55 -7.90 2.48
CA CYS A 179 15.65 -8.01 1.33
C CYS A 179 16.38 -8.52 0.08
N GLU A 180 17.60 -8.06 -0.17
CA GLU A 180 18.43 -8.50 -1.30
C GLU A 180 18.84 -9.96 -1.18
N ALA A 181 19.26 -10.40 0.01
CA ALA A 181 19.55 -11.81 0.29
C ALA A 181 18.33 -12.72 0.06
N LYS A 182 17.14 -12.27 0.43
CA LYS A 182 15.86 -12.96 0.17
C LYS A 182 15.34 -12.75 -1.26
N ARG A 183 16.02 -11.98 -2.12
CA ARG A 183 15.60 -11.61 -3.49
C ARG A 183 14.23 -10.94 -3.56
N ILE A 184 13.91 -10.11 -2.58
CA ILE A 184 12.70 -9.30 -2.49
C ILE A 184 13.02 -7.81 -2.50
N SER A 185 12.02 -6.92 -2.49
CA SER A 185 12.27 -5.48 -2.48
C SER A 185 11.77 -4.81 -1.22
N LEU A 186 12.51 -3.79 -0.77
CA LEU A 186 12.18 -2.97 0.39
C LEU A 186 11.34 -1.75 0.00
N ASN A 187 10.29 -1.48 0.77
CA ASN A 187 9.69 -0.16 0.91
C ASN A 187 9.95 0.36 2.32
N ALA A 188 10.77 1.37 2.47
CA ALA A 188 10.98 2.07 3.74
C ALA A 188 10.21 3.40 3.69
N GLN A 189 9.38 3.64 4.71
CA GLN A 189 8.60 4.86 4.82
C GLN A 189 8.61 5.37 6.27
N PRO A 190 8.73 6.68 6.50
CA PRO A 190 8.70 7.23 7.84
C PRO A 190 7.39 6.93 8.56
N VAL A 191 7.46 6.71 9.87
CA VAL A 191 6.30 6.63 10.75
C VAL A 191 5.48 7.91 10.61
N LYS A 192 4.17 7.78 10.67
CA LYS A 192 3.21 8.88 10.64
C LYS A 192 2.45 8.93 11.95
N PHE A 193 1.85 10.07 12.25
CA PHE A 193 1.11 10.31 13.49
C PHE A 193 -0.08 11.24 13.23
N GLY A 194 -1.01 11.31 14.19
CA GLY A 194 -2.11 12.27 14.19
C GLY A 194 -3.10 12.15 13.05
N ARG A 195 -3.24 10.97 12.43
CA ARG A 195 -4.16 10.71 11.32
C ARG A 195 -4.95 9.43 11.58
N MET A 196 -6.03 9.21 10.87
CA MET A 196 -7.09 8.24 11.10
C MET A 196 -6.66 6.90 11.76
N TYR A 197 -5.62 6.25 11.24
CA TYR A 197 -5.13 4.95 11.74
C TYR A 197 -3.78 5.03 12.45
N TYR A 198 -3.27 6.23 12.72
CA TYR A 198 -1.99 6.44 13.40
C TYR A 198 -2.23 7.12 14.74
N ARG A 199 -1.54 6.63 15.76
CA ARG A 199 -1.57 7.23 17.11
C ARG A 199 -0.93 8.60 17.10
N ASP A 200 -1.44 9.51 17.93
CA ASP A 200 -0.79 10.81 18.16
C ASP A 200 0.56 10.62 18.85
N GLU A 201 0.66 9.69 19.77
CA GLU A 201 1.89 9.33 20.50
C GLU A 201 3.00 8.82 19.58
N ALA A 202 2.67 8.34 18.38
CA ALA A 202 3.66 7.96 17.37
C ALA A 202 4.54 9.16 16.96
N LYS A 203 4.14 10.40 17.27
CA LYS A 203 5.00 11.60 17.16
C LYS A 203 6.29 11.44 17.96
N ASN A 204 6.25 10.76 19.11
CA ASN A 204 7.44 10.50 19.93
C ASN A 204 8.45 9.56 19.25
N LEU A 205 8.04 8.82 18.24
CA LEU A 205 8.87 7.94 17.42
C LEU A 205 9.26 8.57 16.08
N ALA A 206 8.70 9.72 15.76
CA ALA A 206 8.88 10.35 14.45
C ALA A 206 10.33 10.77 14.20
N LEU A 207 10.75 10.65 12.96
CA LEU A 207 11.99 11.20 12.46
C LEU A 207 11.91 12.72 12.34
N THR A 208 13.02 13.39 12.54
CA THR A 208 13.15 14.81 12.17
C THR A 208 13.06 15.00 10.65
N GLY A 209 12.71 16.20 10.20
CA GLY A 209 12.70 16.52 8.76
C GLY A 209 14.05 16.29 8.09
N GLY A 210 15.17 16.55 8.80
CA GLY A 210 16.52 16.25 8.33
C GLY A 210 16.76 14.75 8.13
N GLN A 211 16.33 13.92 9.08
CA GLN A 211 16.43 12.46 8.96
C GLN A 211 15.57 11.91 7.82
N ILE A 212 14.34 12.44 7.63
CA ILE A 212 13.46 12.04 6.52
C ILE A 212 14.12 12.37 5.18
N ARG A 213 14.69 13.57 5.05
CA ARG A 213 15.41 13.98 3.84
C ARG A 213 16.61 13.07 3.57
N SER A 214 17.50 12.89 4.55
CA SER A 214 18.68 12.04 4.45
C SER A 214 18.32 10.58 4.10
N MET A 215 17.28 10.03 4.73
CA MET A 215 16.77 8.70 4.38
C MET A 215 16.39 8.59 2.91
N HIS A 216 15.64 9.56 2.38
CA HIS A 216 15.19 9.53 1.00
C HIS A 216 16.33 9.78 0.00
N GLU A 217 17.32 10.60 0.36
CA GLU A 217 18.55 10.77 -0.43
C GLU A 217 19.33 9.44 -0.55
N ARG A 218 19.52 8.73 0.56
CA ARG A 218 20.13 7.38 0.58
C ARG A 218 19.33 6.40 -0.29
N ILE A 219 18.01 6.35 -0.15
CA ILE A 219 17.12 5.49 -0.95
C ILE A 219 17.26 5.80 -2.43
N VAL A 220 17.28 7.07 -2.83
CA VAL A 220 17.47 7.47 -4.23
C VAL A 220 18.86 7.05 -4.75
N ALA A 221 19.91 7.21 -3.95
CA ALA A 221 21.26 6.76 -4.28
C ALA A 221 21.32 5.23 -4.48
N TRP A 222 20.80 4.47 -3.54
CA TRP A 222 20.73 3.01 -3.63
C TRP A 222 19.92 2.53 -4.84
N LYS A 223 18.79 3.22 -5.14
CA LYS A 223 18.01 2.88 -6.33
C LYS A 223 18.77 3.12 -7.63
N LYS A 224 19.59 4.18 -7.72
CA LYS A 224 20.48 4.45 -8.86
C LYS A 224 21.56 3.36 -9.00
N GLN A 225 22.05 2.82 -7.90
CA GLN A 225 22.98 1.68 -7.85
C GLN A 225 22.31 0.34 -8.23
N GLY A 226 20.99 0.30 -8.46
CA GLY A 226 20.27 -0.91 -8.85
C GLY A 226 19.79 -1.76 -7.69
N ARG A 227 19.93 -1.30 -6.43
CA ARG A 227 19.50 -2.03 -5.25
C ARG A 227 17.97 -2.25 -5.20
N LYS A 228 17.53 -3.24 -4.46
CA LYS A 228 16.17 -3.80 -4.47
C LYS A 228 15.15 -2.95 -3.70
N LEU A 229 14.81 -1.79 -4.22
CA LEU A 229 13.77 -0.91 -3.67
C LEU A 229 12.47 -0.98 -4.47
N MET A 230 11.33 -0.90 -3.77
CA MET A 230 9.99 -1.17 -4.33
C MET A 230 9.56 -0.16 -5.39
N PHE A 231 9.89 1.12 -5.22
CA PHE A 231 9.45 2.20 -6.13
C PHE A 231 10.61 2.76 -6.96
N SER A 232 10.28 3.55 -7.95
CA SER A 232 11.27 4.29 -8.76
C SER A 232 11.97 5.37 -7.93
N ALA A 233 13.16 5.79 -8.34
CA ALA A 233 13.88 6.89 -7.68
C ALA A 233 13.04 8.19 -7.71
N GLU A 234 12.29 8.41 -8.78
CA GLU A 234 11.43 9.57 -8.94
C GLU A 234 10.32 9.65 -7.90
N ALA A 235 9.85 8.51 -7.39
CA ALA A 235 8.80 8.46 -6.37
C ALA A 235 9.27 8.97 -5.00
N TYR A 236 10.55 8.84 -4.70
CA TYR A 236 11.14 9.27 -3.42
C TYR A 236 11.62 10.73 -3.42
N LYS A 237 11.87 11.33 -4.58
CA LYS A 237 12.39 12.71 -4.70
C LYS A 237 11.50 13.78 -4.05
N PRO A 238 10.16 13.73 -4.11
CA PRO A 238 9.33 14.75 -3.45
C PRO A 238 9.61 14.87 -1.96
N ALA A 239 9.91 13.78 -1.26
CA ALA A 239 10.24 13.83 0.16
C ALA A 239 11.58 14.55 0.45
N ILE A 240 12.51 14.57 -0.50
CA ILE A 240 13.78 15.30 -0.36
C ILE A 240 13.54 16.82 -0.43
N ALA A 241 12.69 17.25 -1.37
CA ALA A 241 12.41 18.66 -1.60
C ALA A 241 11.28 19.22 -0.71
N TRP A 242 10.66 18.38 0.12
CA TRP A 242 9.54 18.80 0.96
C TRP A 242 9.99 19.71 2.11
N ASN A 243 9.31 20.83 2.31
CA ASN A 243 9.73 21.83 3.29
C ASN A 243 9.43 21.40 4.73
N ASP A 244 8.20 20.96 4.97
CA ASP A 244 7.72 20.58 6.30
C ASP A 244 7.16 19.14 6.28
N HIS A 245 7.90 18.19 6.81
CA HIS A 245 7.51 16.78 6.84
C HIS A 245 6.41 16.45 7.85
N GLU A 246 6.05 17.36 8.77
CA GLU A 246 4.86 17.20 9.61
C GLU A 246 3.58 17.38 8.77
N VAL A 247 3.66 18.15 7.69
CA VAL A 247 2.58 18.32 6.71
C VAL A 247 2.75 17.31 5.58
N LEU A 248 1.97 16.24 5.61
CA LEU A 248 2.07 15.19 4.57
C LEU A 248 1.59 15.65 3.20
N THR A 249 0.56 16.48 3.15
CA THR A 249 -0.11 16.87 1.91
C THR A 249 -0.30 18.38 1.83
N VAL A 250 -0.18 18.93 0.64
CA VAL A 250 -0.60 20.30 0.35
C VAL A 250 -1.97 20.30 -0.34
N ARG A 251 -2.76 21.35 -0.11
CA ARG A 251 -4.06 21.51 -0.77
C ARG A 251 -3.90 22.22 -2.11
N SER A 252 -4.78 21.91 -3.05
CA SER A 252 -4.86 22.58 -4.35
C SER A 252 -6.30 22.93 -4.66
N LYS A 253 -6.54 24.14 -5.13
CA LYS A 253 -7.85 24.53 -5.69
C LYS A 253 -7.84 24.20 -7.19
N GLY A 254 -8.63 23.19 -7.59
CA GLY A 254 -8.72 22.77 -8.99
C GLY A 254 -7.70 21.68 -9.36
N ASN A 255 -7.45 21.46 -10.63
CA ASN A 255 -6.68 20.36 -11.25
C ASN A 255 -5.54 19.79 -10.40
N SER A 256 -5.90 18.91 -9.44
CA SER A 256 -4.92 18.25 -8.58
C SER A 256 -3.98 17.37 -9.40
N PRO A 257 -2.66 17.49 -9.24
CA PRO A 257 -1.71 16.57 -9.85
C PRO A 257 -1.72 15.19 -9.18
N CYS A 258 -2.45 15.01 -8.08
CA CYS A 258 -2.55 13.75 -7.35
C CYS A 258 -3.34 12.71 -8.18
N ALA A 259 -2.83 11.49 -8.27
CA ALA A 259 -3.52 10.38 -8.94
C ALA A 259 -4.66 9.77 -8.10
N CYS A 260 -4.75 10.13 -6.81
CA CYS A 260 -5.79 9.64 -5.92
C CYS A 260 -7.16 10.20 -6.28
N GLY A 261 -8.22 9.45 -5.98
CA GLY A 261 -9.58 9.80 -6.36
C GLY A 261 -9.89 9.51 -7.84
N ARG A 262 -8.88 9.47 -8.71
CA ARG A 262 -9.02 9.19 -10.13
C ARG A 262 -8.45 7.82 -10.50
N ASP A 263 -7.14 7.64 -10.38
CA ASP A 263 -6.45 6.41 -10.81
C ASP A 263 -6.25 5.43 -9.65
N TYR A 264 -6.35 5.91 -8.44
CA TYR A 264 -6.24 5.16 -7.21
C TYR A 264 -7.32 5.64 -6.23
N ILE A 265 -8.02 4.71 -5.60
CA ILE A 265 -8.97 4.98 -4.52
C ILE A 265 -8.74 4.03 -3.34
N HIS A 266 -9.24 4.42 -2.20
CA HIS A 266 -9.32 3.58 -1.02
C HIS A 266 -10.79 3.36 -0.66
N ILE A 267 -11.18 2.11 -0.45
CA ILE A 267 -12.51 1.71 0.04
C ILE A 267 -12.33 1.19 1.45
N GLU A 268 -13.00 1.81 2.39
CA GLU A 268 -12.97 1.45 3.81
C GLU A 268 -13.81 0.21 4.13
N ALA A 269 -13.64 -0.34 5.33
CA ALA A 269 -14.30 -1.57 5.75
C ALA A 269 -15.83 -1.50 5.67
N ASN A 270 -16.40 -0.32 5.90
CA ASN A 270 -17.83 -0.04 5.82
C ASN A 270 -18.34 0.31 4.40
N GLY A 271 -17.45 0.38 3.41
CA GLY A 271 -17.76 0.75 2.04
C GLY A 271 -17.66 2.24 1.70
N ASP A 272 -17.18 3.07 2.62
CA ASP A 272 -16.91 4.48 2.33
C ASP A 272 -15.72 4.60 1.36
N VAL A 273 -15.83 5.52 0.39
CA VAL A 273 -14.80 5.72 -0.64
C VAL A 273 -14.07 7.02 -0.38
N VAL A 274 -12.77 6.93 -0.19
CA VAL A 274 -11.88 8.08 0.03
C VAL A 274 -10.74 8.09 -1.01
N PRO A 275 -10.14 9.25 -1.30
CA PRO A 275 -9.07 9.34 -2.31
C PRO A 275 -7.88 8.45 -1.98
N CYS A 276 -7.46 8.42 -0.74
CA CYS A 276 -6.41 7.52 -0.21
C CYS A 276 -6.49 7.45 1.32
N ILE A 277 -5.83 6.46 1.90
CA ILE A 277 -5.77 6.27 3.37
C ILE A 277 -5.14 7.48 4.12
N GLN A 278 -4.38 8.32 3.41
CA GLN A 278 -3.74 9.51 4.01
C GLN A 278 -4.61 10.77 3.92
N HIS A 279 -5.70 10.71 3.15
CA HIS A 279 -6.49 11.92 2.87
C HIS A 279 -7.21 12.45 4.11
N GLY A 280 -7.63 11.60 5.05
CA GLY A 280 -8.27 11.98 6.33
C GLY A 280 -9.29 13.13 6.18
N ALA A 281 -9.87 13.66 7.07
CA ALA A 281 -10.95 14.57 7.37
C ALA A 281 -11.42 15.68 6.38
N SER A 282 -10.85 15.89 5.18
CA SER A 282 -11.26 17.04 4.31
C SER A 282 -12.37 16.71 3.30
N LEU A 283 -12.70 15.45 3.11
CA LEU A 283 -13.80 15.00 2.26
C LEU A 283 -14.76 14.13 3.08
N THR A 284 -16.04 14.50 3.14
CA THR A 284 -17.07 13.59 3.65
C THR A 284 -17.24 12.46 2.65
N PRO A 285 -16.92 11.21 3.00
CA PRO A 285 -16.95 10.11 2.04
C PRO A 285 -18.39 9.78 1.63
N LYS A 286 -18.58 9.32 0.38
CA LYS A 286 -19.78 8.63 -0.04
C LYS A 286 -19.57 7.12 0.04
N ASN A 287 -20.62 6.42 0.44
CA ASN A 287 -20.60 4.98 0.60
C ASN A 287 -20.95 4.27 -0.71
N ILE A 288 -20.14 3.30 -1.11
CA ILE A 288 -20.28 2.60 -2.38
C ILE A 288 -21.57 1.77 -2.49
N ILE A 289 -22.14 1.36 -1.35
CA ILE A 289 -23.38 0.60 -1.27
C ILE A 289 -24.58 1.54 -1.10
N ARG A 290 -24.54 2.43 -0.10
CA ARG A 290 -25.66 3.28 0.30
C ARG A 290 -25.93 4.39 -0.71
N ASP A 291 -24.87 5.07 -1.16
CA ASP A 291 -25.00 6.26 -2.00
C ASP A 291 -24.89 5.93 -3.51
N GLY A 292 -24.55 4.67 -3.81
CA GLY A 292 -24.41 4.17 -5.17
C GLY A 292 -22.99 4.19 -5.70
N PHE A 293 -22.65 3.15 -6.45
CA PHE A 293 -21.30 2.85 -6.89
C PHE A 293 -20.66 3.99 -7.71
N LEU A 294 -21.34 4.42 -8.78
CA LEU A 294 -20.81 5.47 -9.67
C LEU A 294 -20.78 6.83 -8.98
N GLU A 295 -21.74 7.09 -8.10
CA GLU A 295 -21.79 8.35 -7.37
C GLU A 295 -20.61 8.46 -6.38
N ALA A 296 -20.30 7.41 -5.64
CA ALA A 296 -19.14 7.39 -4.75
C ALA A 296 -17.82 7.59 -5.53
N LEU A 297 -17.67 6.96 -6.70
CA LEU A 297 -16.50 7.12 -7.56
C LEU A 297 -16.38 8.52 -8.18
N ARG A 298 -17.50 9.17 -8.49
CA ARG A 298 -17.49 10.57 -8.97
C ARG A 298 -17.14 11.54 -7.85
N HIS A 299 -17.78 11.35 -6.71
CA HIS A 299 -17.60 12.22 -5.55
C HIS A 299 -16.16 12.27 -5.07
N VAL A 300 -15.48 11.12 -4.97
CA VAL A 300 -14.10 11.02 -4.47
C VAL A 300 -13.08 11.78 -5.32
N ARG A 301 -13.41 12.14 -6.55
CA ARG A 301 -12.56 12.95 -7.44
C ARG A 301 -12.52 14.43 -7.07
N ASN A 302 -13.53 14.90 -6.36
CA ASN A 302 -13.69 16.33 -5.99
C ASN A 302 -12.90 16.69 -4.73
N HIS A 303 -11.87 15.88 -4.36
CA HIS A 303 -11.02 16.20 -3.23
C HIS A 303 -10.05 17.34 -3.53
N ASP A 304 -9.66 18.06 -2.48
CA ASP A 304 -8.79 19.23 -2.53
C ASP A 304 -7.29 18.93 -2.32
N CYS A 305 -6.89 17.65 -2.33
CA CYS A 305 -5.52 17.27 -2.13
C CYS A 305 -4.68 17.52 -3.39
N GLY A 306 -3.69 18.40 -3.30
CA GLY A 306 -2.83 18.78 -4.44
C GLY A 306 -1.65 17.84 -4.64
N ASP A 307 -0.82 17.68 -3.64
CA ASP A 307 0.40 16.85 -3.70
C ASP A 307 0.77 16.31 -2.32
N CYS A 308 1.69 15.35 -2.28
CA CYS A 308 2.24 14.80 -1.06
C CYS A 308 3.65 14.23 -1.29
N TRP A 309 4.37 13.95 -0.20
CA TRP A 309 5.67 13.33 -0.28
C TRP A 309 5.66 11.79 -0.09
N ALA A 310 4.48 11.16 -0.02
CA ALA A 310 4.36 9.71 0.12
C ALA A 310 4.79 8.97 -1.16
N ALA A 311 5.90 8.23 -1.10
CA ALA A 311 6.50 7.59 -2.26
C ALA A 311 5.54 6.65 -3.02
N TYR A 312 4.70 5.88 -2.33
CA TYR A 312 3.76 4.96 -2.96
C TYR A 312 2.67 5.67 -3.79
N LEU A 313 2.28 6.90 -3.42
CA LEU A 313 1.35 7.73 -4.19
C LEU A 313 2.06 8.42 -5.36
N ASN A 314 3.28 8.89 -5.13
CA ASN A 314 4.10 9.48 -6.16
C ASN A 314 4.49 8.49 -7.25
N GLU A 315 4.72 7.21 -6.92
CA GLU A 315 4.94 6.18 -7.94
C GLU A 315 3.75 6.07 -8.90
N ARG A 316 2.52 6.14 -8.40
CA ARG A 316 1.31 6.12 -9.24
C ARG A 316 1.17 7.37 -10.08
N LYS A 317 1.36 8.54 -9.48
CA LYS A 317 1.42 9.82 -10.21
C LYS A 317 2.44 9.77 -11.33
N ASN A 318 3.64 9.27 -11.07
CA ASN A 318 4.71 9.14 -12.05
C ASN A 318 4.37 8.12 -13.15
N LEU A 319 3.72 7.01 -12.80
CA LEU A 319 3.25 6.01 -13.76
C LEU A 319 2.25 6.64 -14.75
N PHE A 320 1.23 7.34 -14.25
CA PHE A 320 0.22 7.96 -15.10
C PHE A 320 0.70 9.23 -15.82
N SER A 321 1.80 9.82 -15.36
CA SER A 321 2.52 10.88 -16.08
C SER A 321 3.62 10.34 -17.02
N LEU A 322 3.66 9.03 -17.27
CA LEU A 322 4.58 8.35 -18.19
C LEU A 322 6.07 8.58 -17.85
N LYS A 323 6.41 8.80 -16.57
CA LYS A 323 7.81 8.95 -16.18
C LYS A 323 8.60 7.66 -16.45
N PRO A 324 9.74 7.71 -17.16
CA PRO A 324 10.47 6.51 -17.59
C PRO A 324 10.86 5.56 -16.44
N GLY A 325 11.23 6.10 -15.27
CA GLY A 325 11.58 5.30 -14.10
C GLY A 325 10.40 4.46 -13.59
N ALA A 326 9.21 5.07 -13.49
CA ALA A 326 7.99 4.38 -13.05
C ALA A 326 7.53 3.33 -14.08
N LEU A 327 7.64 3.63 -15.38
CA LEU A 327 7.35 2.67 -16.44
C LEU A 327 8.31 1.47 -16.40
N ARG A 328 9.62 1.69 -16.27
CA ARG A 328 10.59 0.60 -16.11
C ARG A 328 10.29 -0.26 -14.90
N GLN A 329 9.85 0.35 -13.80
CA GLN A 329 9.46 -0.38 -12.58
C GLN A 329 8.23 -1.26 -12.81
N LEU A 330 7.26 -0.81 -13.61
CA LEU A 330 6.09 -1.62 -13.99
C LEU A 330 6.51 -2.91 -14.72
N PHE A 331 7.45 -2.82 -15.66
CA PHE A 331 7.95 -3.98 -16.40
C PHE A 331 8.89 -4.88 -15.58
N ARG A 332 9.66 -4.32 -14.64
CA ARG A 332 10.50 -5.10 -13.71
C ARG A 332 9.70 -5.86 -12.65
N ARG A 333 8.45 -5.51 -12.47
CA ARG A 333 7.50 -6.18 -11.56
C ARG A 333 6.85 -7.42 -12.20
N GLY A 334 7.29 -7.82 -13.37
CA GLY A 334 6.86 -9.01 -14.09
C GLY A 334 7.69 -10.24 -13.80
#